data_0432b2e2a458f4aaeddbe2a5b7122976
#
_entry.id   0432b2e2a458f4aaeddbe2a5b7122976
#
_cell.length_a   1.000
_cell.length_b   1.000
_cell.length_c   1.000
_cell.angle_alpha   90.00
_cell.angle_beta   90.00
_cell.angle_gamma   90.00
#
_symmetry.space_group_name_H-M   'P 1'
#
loop_
_entity.id
_entity.type
_entity.pdbx_description
1 polymer ?
#
loop_
_entity_poly.entity_id
_entity_poly.type
_entity_poly.pdbx_seq_one_letter_code
_entity_poly.pdbx_strand_id
1 'polypeptide(L)'
;MHLYEVLRRPLITEKSTVLQAEGKYAFEVAREANKALVKEAVEKAFKVDVLKVNIINMKGKSRRLGRRELPPHPWKKAIVTLKPGDTIQFFEGA
;
A
#
# COMPACT_ATOMS: atom_id res chain seq x y z
N MET A 1 3.86 -13.41 10.27
CA MET A 1 3.54 -11.97 10.37
C MET A 1 2.05 -11.80 10.60
N HIS A 2 1.70 -10.95 11.54
CA HIS A 2 0.30 -10.68 11.84
C HIS A 2 -0.33 -9.84 10.73
N LEU A 3 -1.59 -10.13 10.37
CA LEU A 3 -2.26 -9.44 9.25
C LEU A 3 -2.32 -7.92 9.42
N TYR A 4 -2.48 -7.43 10.64
CA TYR A 4 -2.51 -5.98 10.91
C TYR A 4 -1.16 -5.31 10.70
N GLU A 5 -0.07 -6.07 10.69
CA GLU A 5 1.28 -5.55 10.46
C GLU A 5 1.63 -5.48 8.98
N VAL A 6 0.89 -6.20 8.13
CA VAL A 6 1.14 -6.24 6.69
C VAL A 6 0.82 -4.91 6.03
N LEU A 7 -0.34 -4.34 6.34
CA LEU A 7 -0.77 -3.06 5.80
C LEU A 7 -0.40 -1.95 6.77
N ARG A 8 0.54 -1.09 6.38
CA ARG A 8 0.99 0.01 7.24
C ARG A 8 0.09 1.22 7.13
N ARG A 9 -0.22 1.64 5.91
CA ARG A 9 -1.11 2.78 5.67
C ARG A 9 -1.58 2.80 4.22
N PRO A 10 -2.76 3.35 3.93
CA PRO A 10 -3.16 3.61 2.56
C PRO A 10 -2.38 4.81 2.01
N LEU A 11 -2.10 4.77 0.71
CA LEU A 11 -1.45 5.89 0.03
C LEU A 11 -2.53 6.70 -0.69
N ILE A 12 -2.80 7.89 -0.17
CA ILE A 12 -3.82 8.79 -0.71
C ILE A 12 -3.12 9.96 -1.39
N THR A 13 -2.94 9.87 -2.71
CA THR A 13 -2.35 10.92 -3.53
C THR A 13 -3.26 11.15 -4.73
N GLU A 14 -2.94 12.15 -5.57
CA GLU A 14 -3.69 12.37 -6.80
C GLU A 14 -3.68 11.11 -7.68
N LYS A 15 -2.52 10.48 -7.81
CA LYS A 15 -2.39 9.24 -8.58
C LYS A 15 -3.21 8.11 -7.98
N SER A 16 -3.24 7.98 -6.66
CA SER A 16 -4.02 6.92 -6.02
C SER A 16 -5.52 7.16 -6.16
N THR A 17 -5.95 8.41 -6.23
CA THR A 17 -7.36 8.73 -6.48
C THR A 17 -7.78 8.27 -7.88
N VAL A 18 -6.93 8.46 -8.89
CA VAL A 18 -7.18 7.96 -10.23
C VAL A 18 -7.23 6.43 -10.24
N LEU A 19 -6.33 5.78 -9.50
CA LEU A 19 -6.33 4.32 -9.39
C LEU A 19 -7.62 3.80 -8.73
N GLN A 20 -8.13 4.51 -7.73
CA GLN A 20 -9.39 4.13 -7.08
C GLN A 20 -10.55 4.12 -8.05
N ALA A 21 -10.59 5.04 -8.99
CA ALA A 21 -11.62 5.06 -10.02
C ALA A 21 -11.57 3.81 -10.90
N GLU A 22 -10.41 3.17 -11.01
CA GLU A 22 -10.23 1.93 -11.76
C GLU A 22 -10.35 0.68 -10.88
N GLY A 23 -10.75 0.83 -9.63
CA GLY A 23 -10.84 -0.28 -8.69
C GLY A 23 -9.49 -0.75 -8.13
N LYS A 24 -8.48 0.09 -8.19
CA LYS A 24 -7.15 -0.19 -7.68
C LYS A 24 -6.83 0.68 -6.49
N TYR A 25 -6.16 0.11 -5.52
CA TYR A 25 -5.83 0.82 -4.27
C TYR A 25 -4.36 0.60 -3.94
N ALA A 26 -3.69 1.65 -3.50
CA ALA A 26 -2.27 1.59 -3.16
C ALA A 26 -2.08 1.65 -1.66
N PHE A 27 -1.18 0.81 -1.14
CA PHE A 27 -0.85 0.74 0.28
C PHE A 27 0.66 0.70 0.47
N GLU A 28 1.12 1.33 1.55
CA GLU A 28 2.44 1.04 2.07
C GLU A 28 2.32 -0.23 2.90
N VAL A 29 3.16 -1.22 2.61
CA VAL A 29 3.12 -2.52 3.28
C VAL A 29 4.44 -2.83 3.98
N ALA A 30 4.41 -3.80 4.88
CA ALA A 30 5.60 -4.23 5.59
C ALA A 30 6.65 -4.76 4.62
N ARG A 31 7.93 -4.57 4.95
CA ARG A 31 9.02 -4.98 4.07
C ARG A 31 9.06 -6.48 3.81
N GLU A 32 8.64 -7.27 4.76
CA GLU A 32 8.57 -8.73 4.65
C GLU A 32 7.30 -9.23 3.97
N ALA A 33 6.36 -8.33 3.66
CA ALA A 33 5.10 -8.73 3.05
C ALA A 33 5.29 -9.19 1.60
N ASN A 34 4.58 -10.24 1.23
CA ASN A 34 4.53 -10.72 -0.13
C ASN A 34 3.11 -10.57 -0.68
N LYS A 35 2.91 -10.94 -1.95
CA LYS A 35 1.60 -10.79 -2.60
C LYS A 35 0.51 -11.56 -1.86
N ALA A 36 0.79 -12.77 -1.42
CA ALA A 36 -0.20 -13.58 -0.71
C ALA A 36 -0.61 -12.96 0.61
N LEU A 37 0.35 -12.45 1.39
CA LEU A 37 0.06 -11.79 2.66
C LEU A 37 -0.72 -10.49 2.47
N VAL A 38 -0.37 -9.69 1.46
CA VAL A 38 -1.09 -8.45 1.16
C VAL A 38 -2.54 -8.75 0.75
N LYS A 39 -2.73 -9.72 -0.14
CA LYS A 39 -4.06 -10.14 -0.56
C LYS A 39 -4.92 -10.55 0.63
N GLU A 40 -4.39 -11.43 1.47
CA GLU A 40 -5.10 -11.92 2.64
C GLU A 40 -5.44 -10.80 3.61
N ALA A 41 -4.48 -9.91 3.87
CA ALA A 41 -4.69 -8.79 4.79
C ALA A 41 -5.78 -7.84 4.28
N VAL A 42 -5.76 -7.50 2.99
CA VAL A 42 -6.78 -6.61 2.41
C VAL A 42 -8.17 -7.27 2.43
N GLU A 43 -8.25 -8.53 2.03
CA GLU A 43 -9.53 -9.24 2.02
C GLU A 43 -10.15 -9.34 3.41
N LYS A 44 -9.35 -9.59 4.43
CA LYS A 44 -9.85 -9.68 5.80
C LYS A 44 -10.13 -8.31 6.42
N ALA A 45 -9.27 -7.33 6.17
CA ALA A 45 -9.42 -6.01 6.77
C ALA A 45 -10.62 -5.24 6.22
N PHE A 46 -10.86 -5.35 4.93
CA PHE A 46 -11.90 -4.57 4.24
C PHE A 46 -13.06 -5.41 3.71
N LYS A 47 -13.01 -6.73 3.87
CA LYS A 47 -14.05 -7.67 3.42
C LYS A 47 -14.37 -7.51 1.94
N VAL A 48 -13.32 -7.50 1.11
CA VAL A 48 -13.42 -7.35 -0.34
C VAL A 48 -12.72 -8.52 -1.01
N ASP A 49 -12.97 -8.71 -2.31
CA ASP A 49 -12.29 -9.72 -3.11
C ASP A 49 -11.17 -9.07 -3.90
N VAL A 50 -9.96 -9.56 -3.70
CA VAL A 50 -8.78 -9.07 -4.39
C VAL A 50 -8.49 -9.96 -5.60
N LEU A 51 -8.44 -9.35 -6.79
CA LEU A 51 -8.13 -10.06 -8.04
C LEU A 51 -6.64 -10.14 -8.29
N LYS A 52 -5.92 -9.08 -7.97
CA LYS A 52 -4.50 -8.98 -8.31
C LYS A 52 -3.77 -8.09 -7.31
N VAL A 53 -2.54 -8.43 -7.02
CA VAL A 53 -1.65 -7.62 -6.18
C VAL A 53 -0.35 -7.42 -6.92
N ASN A 54 0.08 -6.17 -7.05
CA ASN A 54 1.41 -5.83 -7.56
C ASN A 54 2.24 -5.26 -6.42
N ILE A 55 3.43 -5.78 -6.25
CA ILE A 55 4.38 -5.28 -5.24
C ILE A 55 5.48 -4.51 -5.94
N ILE A 56 5.74 -3.30 -5.48
CA ILE A 56 6.78 -2.43 -6.01
C ILE A 56 7.73 -2.07 -4.88
N ASN A 57 9.02 -2.35 -5.08
CA ASN A 57 10.03 -1.92 -4.13
C ASN A 57 10.38 -0.47 -4.43
N MET A 58 10.12 0.41 -3.47
CA MET A 58 10.39 1.83 -3.62
C MET A 58 11.71 2.16 -2.92
N LYS A 59 12.55 2.91 -3.60
CA LYS A 59 13.76 3.47 -2.99
C LYS A 59 13.42 4.83 -2.43
N GLY A 60 13.62 5.01 -1.14
CA GLY A 60 13.45 6.30 -0.52
C GLY A 60 14.47 7.29 -1.07
N LYS A 61 14.17 8.57 -0.93
CA LYS A 61 15.11 9.62 -1.31
C LYS A 61 16.11 9.84 -0.19
N SER A 62 17.40 9.95 -0.53
CA SER A 62 18.39 10.38 0.44
C SER A 62 18.10 11.84 0.81
N ARG A 63 18.17 12.16 2.09
CA ARG A 63 17.95 13.49 2.60
C ARG A 63 19.26 14.11 3.05
N ARG A 64 19.43 15.39 2.74
CA ARG A 64 20.57 16.14 3.20
C ARG A 64 20.17 16.99 4.39
N LEU A 65 20.78 16.71 5.53
CA LEU A 65 20.65 17.54 6.74
C LEU A 65 21.98 18.22 7.01
N GLY A 66 22.10 19.48 6.57
CA GLY A 66 23.35 20.21 6.69
C GLY A 66 24.45 19.51 5.91
N ARG A 67 25.51 19.05 6.63
CA ARG A 67 26.62 18.31 6.02
C ARG A 67 26.46 16.80 6.02
N ARG A 68 25.34 16.29 6.58
CA ARG A 68 25.08 14.86 6.64
C ARG A 68 24.11 14.45 5.54
N GLU A 69 24.48 13.42 4.83
CA GLU A 69 23.61 12.75 3.88
C GLU A 69 22.97 11.56 4.60
N LEU A 70 21.63 11.59 4.74
CA LEU A 70 20.92 10.49 5.35
C LEU A 70 20.66 9.41 4.30
N PRO A 71 20.87 8.12 4.66
CA PRO A 71 20.64 7.05 3.72
C PRO A 71 19.15 6.96 3.33
N PRO A 72 18.83 6.53 2.11
CA PRO A 72 17.45 6.35 1.71
C PRO A 72 16.80 5.22 2.51
N HIS A 73 15.53 5.40 2.87
CA HIS A 73 14.72 4.36 3.50
C HIS A 73 13.92 3.62 2.44
N PRO A 74 14.32 2.40 2.07
CA PRO A 74 13.54 1.62 1.13
C PRO A 74 12.21 1.21 1.78
N TRP A 75 11.16 1.22 0.98
CA TRP A 75 9.84 0.80 1.45
C TRP A 75 9.13 0.02 0.34
N LYS A 76 8.07 -0.64 0.70
CA LYS A 76 7.34 -1.50 -0.23
C LYS A 76 5.93 -0.94 -0.44
N LYS A 77 5.55 -0.83 -1.71
CA LYS A 77 4.22 -0.35 -2.11
C LYS A 77 3.48 -1.53 -2.74
N ALA A 78 2.23 -1.70 -2.36
CA ALA A 78 1.36 -2.69 -2.96
C ALA A 78 0.20 -1.99 -3.67
N ILE A 79 -0.06 -2.40 -4.91
CA ILE A 79 -1.24 -1.96 -5.65
C ILE A 79 -2.18 -3.15 -5.75
N VAL A 80 -3.35 -3.00 -5.15
CA VAL A 80 -4.35 -4.07 -5.05
C VAL A 80 -5.48 -3.77 -6.02
N THR A 81 -5.82 -4.73 -6.88
CA THR A 81 -6.95 -4.63 -7.80
C THR A 81 -8.10 -5.43 -7.23
N LEU A 82 -9.23 -4.79 -7.02
CA LEU A 82 -10.42 -5.41 -6.46
C LEU A 82 -11.35 -5.93 -7.55
N LYS A 83 -12.21 -6.87 -7.17
CA LYS A 83 -13.29 -7.34 -8.02
C LYS A 83 -14.22 -6.16 -8.40
N PRO A 84 -14.75 -6.09 -9.65
CA PRO A 84 -15.70 -5.05 -10.01
C PRO A 84 -16.85 -4.98 -9.03
N GLY A 85 -17.15 -3.77 -8.57
CA GLY A 85 -18.19 -3.53 -7.58
C GLY A 85 -17.70 -3.46 -6.13
N ASP A 86 -16.53 -3.98 -5.85
CA ASP A 86 -15.95 -3.86 -4.51
C ASP A 86 -15.18 -2.54 -4.39
N THR A 87 -15.36 -1.88 -3.26
CA THR A 87 -14.66 -0.62 -2.97
C THR A 87 -14.11 -0.65 -1.55
N ILE A 88 -13.00 0.06 -1.35
CA ILE A 88 -12.42 0.27 -0.04
C ILE A 88 -12.64 1.73 0.33
N GLN A 89 -13.26 1.97 1.47
CA GLN A 89 -13.43 3.32 1.99
C GLN A 89 -12.34 3.59 3.00
N PHE A 90 -11.54 4.60 2.74
CA PHE A 90 -10.57 5.07 3.69
C PHE A 90 -11.19 6.19 4.50
N PHE A 91 -11.29 5.98 5.81
CA PHE A 91 -11.64 7.08 6.69
C PHE A 91 -10.38 7.92 6.85
N GLU A 92 -10.39 9.10 6.27
CA GLU A 92 -9.38 10.07 6.64
C GLU A 92 -9.57 10.33 8.12
N GLY A 93 -8.62 9.89 8.91
CA GLY A 93 -8.65 10.16 10.33
C GLY A 93 -8.72 11.65 10.54
N ALA A 94 -9.82 12.06 11.07
CA ALA A 94 -10.01 13.46 11.41
C ALA A 94 -8.96 13.90 12.44
#